data_b23501f6ea00892aa3ed92ac9b3956a1
#
_entry.id   b23501f6ea00892aa3ed92ac9b3956a1
#
_cell.length_a   1.000
_cell.length_b   1.000
_cell.length_c   1.000
_cell.angle_alpha   90.00
_cell.angle_beta   90.00
_cell.angle_gamma   90.00
#
_symmetry.space_group_name_H-M   'P 1'
#
loop_
_entity.id
_entity.type
_entity.pdbx_description
1 polymer ?
#
loop_
_entity_poly.entity_id
_entity_poly.type
_entity_poly.pdbx_seq_one_letter_code
_entity_poly.pdbx_strand_id
1 'polypeptide(L)'
;TYESSTASYEDYSTIVGTVIFPTGSTKKTPATGLGASSFFVGATFVRTYTDWLWFLSDGITFATNQEGRRAGNVFLYQGGVGRNIFSIQGDTSLAWVVEINGAYSQKSKVNSRRDPNSGRNIVYCTPSLQLCVEHLLLQLGFGFPIAQHVNGHQNKEKYLLMSNFVWTF
;
A
#
# COMPACT_ATOMS: atom_id res chain seq x y z
N THR A 1 12.04 -13.67 -2.90
CA THR A 1 12.94 -12.51 -2.77
C THR A 1 14.18 -12.77 -3.59
N TYR A 2 14.63 -11.79 -4.34
CA TYR A 2 15.91 -11.77 -5.03
C TYR A 2 16.73 -10.63 -4.43
N GLU A 3 18.01 -10.89 -4.18
CA GLU A 3 18.94 -9.95 -3.57
C GLU A 3 20.21 -9.89 -4.42
N SER A 4 20.72 -8.70 -4.66
CA SER A 4 21.98 -8.45 -5.35
C SER A 4 22.70 -7.29 -4.67
N SER A 5 23.97 -7.48 -4.32
CA SER A 5 24.78 -6.47 -3.67
C SER A 5 26.01 -6.17 -4.52
N THR A 6 26.32 -4.88 -4.62
CA THR A 6 27.53 -4.34 -5.27
C THR A 6 28.22 -3.39 -4.28
N ALA A 7 29.46 -3.01 -4.51
CA ALA A 7 30.18 -2.09 -3.62
C ALA A 7 29.49 -0.70 -3.44
N SER A 8 28.53 -0.35 -4.31
CA SER A 8 27.88 0.95 -4.34
C SER A 8 26.40 0.94 -3.97
N TYR A 9 25.70 -0.19 -4.07
CA TYR A 9 24.27 -0.30 -3.80
C TYR A 9 23.84 -1.75 -3.55
N GLU A 10 22.69 -1.92 -2.95
CA GLU A 10 22.00 -3.20 -2.72
C GLU A 10 20.62 -3.17 -3.35
N ASP A 11 20.27 -4.23 -4.05
CA ASP A 11 18.97 -4.41 -4.71
C ASP A 11 18.17 -5.52 -4.04
N TYR A 12 16.92 -5.23 -3.74
CA TYR A 12 15.97 -6.22 -3.22
C TYR A 12 14.73 -6.25 -4.12
N SER A 13 14.35 -7.44 -4.53
CA SER A 13 13.11 -7.67 -5.25
C SER A 13 12.27 -8.72 -4.54
N THR A 14 11.01 -8.42 -4.34
CA THR A 14 10.08 -9.32 -3.64
C THR A 14 8.79 -9.45 -4.43
N ILE A 15 8.29 -10.68 -4.57
CA ILE A 15 6.96 -10.97 -5.10
C ILE A 15 6.13 -11.53 -3.95
N VAL A 16 4.91 -11.02 -3.80
CA VAL A 16 3.97 -11.41 -2.74
C VAL A 16 2.67 -11.88 -3.36
N GLY A 17 2.18 -13.03 -2.89
CA GLY A 17 0.83 -13.53 -3.17
C GLY A 17 0.06 -13.69 -1.86
N THR A 18 -1.18 -13.20 -1.82
CA THR A 18 -2.04 -13.30 -0.64
C THR A 18 -3.44 -13.74 -1.02
N VAL A 19 -4.01 -14.63 -0.21
CA VAL A 19 -5.42 -15.03 -0.30
C VAL A 19 -6.16 -14.41 0.89
N ILE A 20 -7.23 -13.68 0.62
CA ILE A 20 -8.05 -13.01 1.63
C ILE A 20 -9.38 -13.76 1.70
N PHE A 21 -9.67 -14.35 2.86
CA PHE A 21 -10.91 -15.08 3.10
C PHE A 21 -12.00 -14.17 3.68
N PRO A 22 -13.28 -14.39 3.35
CA PRO A 22 -14.40 -13.58 3.84
C PRO A 22 -14.76 -13.95 5.28
N THR A 23 -14.10 -13.36 6.26
CA THR A 23 -14.40 -13.58 7.68
C THR A 23 -15.47 -12.62 8.23
N GLY A 24 -15.81 -11.58 7.50
CA GLY A 24 -16.82 -10.60 7.88
C GLY A 24 -18.24 -10.98 7.43
N SER A 25 -19.24 -10.35 8.05
CA SER A 25 -20.67 -10.55 7.74
C SER A 25 -21.16 -9.47 6.76
N THR A 26 -21.84 -9.90 5.70
CA THR A 26 -22.54 -9.02 4.76
C THR A 26 -23.94 -8.61 5.26
N LYS A 27 -24.45 -9.32 6.30
CA LYS A 27 -25.82 -9.11 6.84
C LYS A 27 -25.90 -8.07 7.95
N LYS A 28 -24.76 -7.62 8.48
CA LYS A 28 -24.71 -6.58 9.52
C LYS A 28 -24.82 -5.18 8.91
N THR A 29 -25.29 -4.22 9.71
CA THR A 29 -25.34 -2.80 9.33
C THR A 29 -24.53 -2.00 10.37
N PRO A 30 -23.36 -1.43 9.96
CA PRO A 30 -22.72 -1.58 8.67
C PRO A 30 -22.17 -3.00 8.42
N ALA A 31 -22.08 -3.38 7.15
CA ALA A 31 -21.47 -4.66 6.77
C ALA A 31 -19.99 -4.69 7.20
N THR A 32 -19.57 -5.79 7.84
CA THR A 32 -18.19 -5.94 8.33
C THR A 32 -17.28 -6.69 7.36
N GLY A 33 -17.77 -7.06 6.19
CA GLY A 33 -17.00 -7.72 5.14
C GLY A 33 -17.72 -7.75 3.79
N LEU A 34 -16.97 -8.05 2.75
CA LEU A 34 -17.49 -8.14 1.37
C LEU A 34 -18.15 -9.50 1.07
N GLY A 35 -18.00 -10.48 1.96
CA GLY A 35 -18.54 -11.83 1.81
C GLY A 35 -17.87 -12.68 0.72
N ALA A 36 -16.90 -12.14 -0.01
CA ALA A 36 -16.22 -12.81 -1.12
C ALA A 36 -14.72 -12.93 -0.84
N SER A 37 -14.13 -14.05 -1.25
CA SER A 37 -12.68 -14.19 -1.25
C SER A 37 -12.03 -13.24 -2.24
N SER A 38 -10.79 -12.86 -1.98
CA SER A 38 -9.99 -12.10 -2.94
C SER A 38 -8.53 -12.58 -2.96
N PHE A 39 -7.86 -12.32 -4.07
CA PHE A 39 -6.48 -12.70 -4.30
C PHE A 39 -5.68 -11.45 -4.59
N PHE A 40 -4.55 -11.30 -3.92
CA PHE A 40 -3.60 -10.23 -4.18
C PHE A 40 -2.31 -10.80 -4.75
N VAL A 41 -1.78 -10.14 -5.76
CA VAL A 41 -0.42 -10.37 -6.28
C VAL A 41 0.25 -9.02 -6.42
N GLY A 42 1.47 -8.91 -5.93
CA GLY A 42 2.25 -7.69 -6.01
C GLY A 42 3.75 -7.96 -6.10
N ALA A 43 4.47 -6.94 -6.53
CA ALA A 43 5.92 -6.93 -6.61
C ALA A 43 6.48 -5.64 -6.01
N THR A 44 7.64 -5.73 -5.40
CA THR A 44 8.37 -4.59 -4.86
C THR A 44 9.82 -4.68 -5.31
N PHE A 45 10.37 -3.56 -5.73
CA PHE A 45 11.79 -3.37 -5.98
C PHE A 45 12.29 -2.23 -5.11
N VAL A 46 13.42 -2.46 -4.42
CA VAL A 46 14.09 -1.47 -3.57
C VAL A 46 15.55 -1.43 -3.97
N ARG A 47 16.11 -0.25 -4.15
CA ARG A 47 17.54 -0.01 -4.27
C ARG A 47 18.01 0.91 -3.17
N THR A 48 18.99 0.44 -2.42
CA THR A 48 19.58 1.17 -1.29
C THR A 48 21.03 1.51 -1.62
N TYR A 49 21.37 2.77 -1.50
CA TYR A 49 22.73 3.31 -1.50
C TYR A 49 23.16 3.61 -0.06
N THR A 50 24.38 4.09 0.15
CA THR A 50 24.89 4.44 1.48
C THR A 50 23.95 5.38 2.25
N ASP A 51 23.46 6.45 1.60
CA ASP A 51 22.63 7.48 2.24
C ASP A 51 21.22 7.57 1.65
N TRP A 52 20.99 7.00 0.48
CA TRP A 52 19.73 7.13 -0.26
C TRP A 52 19.12 5.77 -0.53
N LEU A 53 17.81 5.75 -0.58
CA LEU A 53 17.05 4.63 -1.11
C LEU A 53 15.96 5.13 -2.05
N TRP A 54 15.57 4.29 -2.98
CA TRP A 54 14.34 4.46 -3.73
C TRP A 54 13.67 3.09 -3.91
N PHE A 55 12.37 3.12 -4.06
CA PHE A 55 11.61 1.89 -4.27
C PHE A 55 10.42 2.11 -5.19
N LEU A 56 9.99 1.03 -5.81
CA LEU A 56 8.75 0.90 -6.56
C LEU A 56 8.02 -0.34 -6.08
N SER A 57 6.72 -0.23 -5.92
CA SER A 57 5.87 -1.35 -5.52
C SER A 57 4.54 -1.25 -6.27
N ASP A 58 4.08 -2.37 -6.77
CA ASP A 58 2.77 -2.47 -7.39
C ASP A 58 2.06 -3.76 -6.98
N GLY A 59 0.77 -3.80 -7.18
CA GLY A 59 -0.01 -5.01 -6.93
C GLY A 59 -1.45 -4.86 -7.35
N ILE A 60 -2.08 -6.00 -7.58
CA ILE A 60 -3.48 -6.07 -7.97
C ILE A 60 -4.24 -7.04 -7.06
N THR A 61 -5.39 -6.57 -6.57
CA THR A 61 -6.36 -7.41 -5.86
C THR A 61 -7.48 -7.79 -6.80
N PHE A 62 -7.71 -9.08 -6.97
CA PHE A 62 -8.82 -9.66 -7.73
C PHE A 62 -9.91 -10.07 -6.75
N ALA A 63 -11.11 -9.48 -6.86
CA ALA A 63 -12.26 -9.88 -6.07
C ALA A 63 -13.07 -10.96 -6.80
N THR A 64 -13.47 -12.00 -6.06
CA THR A 64 -14.38 -13.02 -6.57
C THR A 64 -15.84 -12.54 -6.51
N ASN A 65 -16.72 -13.25 -7.20
CA ASN A 65 -18.16 -12.98 -7.16
C ASN A 65 -18.82 -13.84 -6.07
N GLN A 66 -19.65 -13.23 -5.25
CA GLN A 66 -20.49 -13.95 -4.29
C GLN A 66 -21.88 -13.33 -4.22
N GLU A 67 -22.91 -14.16 -4.31
CA GLU A 67 -24.32 -13.78 -4.23
C GLU A 67 -24.69 -12.63 -5.18
N GLY A 68 -24.14 -12.63 -6.41
CA GLY A 68 -24.39 -11.58 -7.39
C GLY A 68 -23.68 -10.25 -7.13
N ARG A 69 -22.82 -10.18 -6.10
CA ARG A 69 -22.01 -9.01 -5.78
C ARG A 69 -20.55 -9.30 -6.06
N ARG A 70 -19.89 -8.40 -6.76
CA ARG A 70 -18.45 -8.44 -7.01
C ARG A 70 -17.86 -7.06 -6.75
N ALA A 71 -16.92 -6.99 -5.83
CA ALA A 71 -16.10 -5.77 -5.66
C ALA A 71 -15.27 -5.52 -6.93
N GLY A 72 -14.99 -4.27 -7.23
CA GLY A 72 -14.05 -3.92 -8.30
C GLY A 72 -12.64 -4.42 -7.95
N ASN A 73 -11.89 -4.82 -8.97
CA ASN A 73 -10.47 -5.10 -8.77
C ASN A 73 -9.76 -3.81 -8.36
N VAL A 74 -8.74 -3.93 -7.51
CA VAL A 74 -7.96 -2.80 -7.01
C VAL A 74 -6.52 -2.94 -7.47
N PHE A 75 -6.02 -1.94 -8.17
CA PHE A 75 -4.62 -1.81 -8.51
C PHE A 75 -3.97 -0.81 -7.55
N LEU A 76 -2.95 -1.26 -6.84
CA LEU A 76 -2.14 -0.46 -5.92
C LEU A 76 -0.80 -0.18 -6.59
N TYR A 77 -0.33 1.04 -6.50
CA TYR A 77 0.97 1.45 -7.00
C TYR A 77 1.60 2.45 -6.05
N GLN A 78 2.89 2.30 -5.83
CA GLN A 78 3.64 3.09 -4.88
C GLN A 78 5.07 3.25 -5.38
N GLY A 79 5.64 4.42 -5.14
CA GLY A 79 7.05 4.67 -5.33
C GLY A 79 7.52 5.73 -4.36
N GLY A 80 8.77 5.67 -3.97
CA GLY A 80 9.30 6.62 -3.01
C GLY A 80 10.81 6.74 -3.08
N VAL A 81 11.27 7.82 -2.47
CA VAL A 81 12.69 8.09 -2.23
C VAL A 81 12.88 8.44 -0.76
N GLY A 82 13.99 8.00 -0.20
CA GLY A 82 14.35 8.30 1.18
C GLY A 82 15.83 8.61 1.32
N ARG A 83 16.16 9.31 2.41
CA ARG A 83 17.54 9.62 2.76
C ARG A 83 17.75 9.52 4.26
N ASN A 84 18.88 8.93 4.64
CA ASN A 84 19.34 8.96 6.02
C ASN A 84 19.69 10.39 6.44
N ILE A 85 19.14 10.83 7.58
CA ILE A 85 19.46 12.12 8.22
C ILE A 85 20.68 11.94 9.09
N PHE A 86 20.69 10.86 9.89
CA PHE A 86 21.84 10.46 10.69
C PHE A 86 21.81 8.94 10.97
N SER A 87 22.98 8.40 11.21
CA SER A 87 23.18 7.04 11.74
C SER A 87 24.16 7.13 12.91
N ILE A 88 23.83 6.47 14.02
CA ILE A 88 24.72 6.33 15.17
C ILE A 88 25.33 4.92 15.08
N GLN A 89 26.61 4.82 15.45
CA GLN A 89 27.32 3.54 15.42
C GLN A 89 26.52 2.44 16.14
N GLY A 90 26.30 1.41 15.42
CA GLY A 90 25.69 0.19 15.88
C GLY A 90 24.31 -0.06 15.27
N ASP A 91 23.23 0.65 15.59
CA ASP A 91 21.92 0.14 15.19
C ASP A 91 20.81 1.18 15.17
N THR A 92 21.16 2.47 15.27
CA THR A 92 20.13 3.52 15.24
C THR A 92 20.30 4.42 14.03
N SER A 93 19.24 4.54 13.22
CA SER A 93 19.20 5.49 12.11
C SER A 93 17.86 6.20 12.03
N LEU A 94 17.89 7.43 11.57
CA LEU A 94 16.71 8.22 11.24
C LEU A 94 16.77 8.60 9.78
N ALA A 95 15.70 8.33 9.05
CA ALA A 95 15.56 8.70 7.65
C ALA A 95 14.25 9.48 7.43
N TRP A 96 14.23 10.34 6.43
CA TRP A 96 13.00 10.82 5.85
C TRP A 96 12.70 10.01 4.58
N VAL A 97 11.42 9.81 4.32
CA VAL A 97 10.95 9.15 3.09
C VAL A 97 9.79 9.99 2.53
N VAL A 98 9.78 10.18 1.22
CA VAL A 98 8.63 10.77 0.51
C VAL A 98 8.11 9.74 -0.46
N GLU A 99 6.82 9.43 -0.36
CA GLU A 99 6.15 8.40 -1.14
C GLU A 99 5.03 8.99 -1.98
N ILE A 100 4.85 8.46 -3.17
CA ILE A 100 3.64 8.61 -3.98
C ILE A 100 2.89 7.28 -3.92
N ASN A 101 1.71 7.29 -3.31
CA ASN A 101 0.88 6.10 -3.11
C ASN A 101 -0.42 6.27 -3.89
N GLY A 102 -0.76 5.31 -4.73
CA GLY A 102 -1.98 5.36 -5.48
C GLY A 102 -2.81 4.08 -5.39
N ALA A 103 -4.12 4.24 -5.44
CA ALA A 103 -5.08 3.15 -5.46
C ALA A 103 -6.13 3.40 -6.54
N TYR A 104 -6.13 2.58 -7.58
CA TYR A 104 -7.15 2.56 -8.60
C TYR A 104 -8.10 1.40 -8.35
N SER A 105 -9.37 1.69 -8.06
CA SER A 105 -10.42 0.69 -7.88
C SER A 105 -11.39 0.72 -9.05
N GLN A 106 -11.63 -0.42 -9.66
CA GLN A 106 -12.66 -0.59 -10.68
C GLN A 106 -14.06 -0.47 -10.05
N LYS A 107 -15.06 -0.17 -10.87
CA LYS A 107 -16.47 -0.16 -10.42
C LYS A 107 -16.89 -1.57 -9.98
N SER A 108 -17.56 -1.64 -8.84
CA SER A 108 -18.19 -2.85 -8.32
C SER A 108 -19.39 -3.25 -9.21
N LYS A 109 -19.81 -4.50 -9.11
CA LYS A 109 -21.00 -5.01 -9.81
C LYS A 109 -21.98 -5.59 -8.79
N VAL A 110 -23.27 -5.28 -8.99
CA VAL A 110 -24.39 -5.84 -8.24
C VAL A 110 -25.36 -6.42 -9.27
N ASN A 111 -25.67 -7.70 -9.19
CA ASN A 111 -26.51 -8.43 -10.15
C ASN A 111 -26.08 -8.15 -11.62
N SER A 112 -24.77 -8.30 -11.89
CA SER A 112 -24.12 -8.05 -13.19
C SER A 112 -24.15 -6.59 -13.68
N ARG A 113 -24.80 -5.66 -12.99
CA ARG A 113 -24.82 -4.23 -13.32
C ARG A 113 -23.70 -3.51 -12.59
N ARG A 114 -23.03 -2.59 -13.29
CA ARG A 114 -22.00 -1.72 -12.67
C ARG A 114 -22.66 -0.71 -11.73
N ASP A 115 -22.13 -0.62 -10.49
CA ASP A 115 -22.57 0.41 -9.56
C ASP A 115 -21.93 1.76 -9.94
N PRO A 116 -22.74 2.78 -10.32
CA PRO A 116 -22.21 4.08 -10.71
C PRO A 116 -21.51 4.82 -9.54
N ASN A 117 -21.88 4.51 -8.30
CA ASN A 117 -21.34 5.12 -7.09
C ASN A 117 -20.14 4.36 -6.51
N SER A 118 -19.45 3.59 -7.34
CA SER A 118 -18.27 2.82 -6.95
C SER A 118 -17.11 3.03 -7.92
N GLY A 119 -15.92 2.58 -7.51
CA GLY A 119 -14.69 2.79 -8.27
C GLY A 119 -14.13 4.19 -8.08
N ARG A 120 -12.82 4.28 -7.90
CA ARG A 120 -12.11 5.53 -7.66
C ARG A 120 -10.64 5.40 -8.03
N ASN A 121 -10.00 6.52 -8.24
CA ASN A 121 -8.55 6.64 -8.31
C ASN A 121 -8.10 7.74 -7.36
N ILE A 122 -7.25 7.41 -6.40
CA ILE A 122 -6.73 8.37 -5.44
C ILE A 122 -5.23 8.21 -5.39
N VAL A 123 -4.52 9.35 -5.43
CA VAL A 123 -3.06 9.42 -5.34
C VAL A 123 -2.71 10.34 -4.18
N TYR A 124 -1.83 9.87 -3.32
CA TYR A 124 -1.29 10.62 -2.18
C TYR A 124 0.19 10.91 -2.38
N CYS A 125 0.62 12.06 -1.88
CA CYS A 125 2.01 12.31 -1.54
C CYS A 125 2.14 12.19 -0.02
N THR A 126 3.02 11.32 0.44
CA THR A 126 3.14 10.96 1.86
C THR A 126 4.58 11.15 2.34
N PRO A 127 4.95 12.35 2.83
CA PRO A 127 6.17 12.51 3.61
C PRO A 127 6.07 11.71 4.91
N SER A 128 7.16 11.06 5.30
CA SER A 128 7.27 10.23 6.49
C SER A 128 8.65 10.32 7.11
N LEU A 129 8.74 9.98 8.41
CA LEU A 129 9.97 9.75 9.15
C LEU A 129 10.05 8.27 9.52
N GLN A 130 11.21 7.70 9.33
CA GLN A 130 11.53 6.31 9.65
C GLN A 130 12.66 6.27 10.65
N LEU A 131 12.41 5.67 11.79
CA LEU A 131 13.37 5.40 12.85
C LEU A 131 13.65 3.89 12.89
N CYS A 132 14.91 3.52 12.76
CA CYS A 132 15.38 2.16 13.01
C CYS A 132 16.20 2.16 14.29
N VAL A 133 15.93 1.24 15.21
CA VAL A 133 16.69 1.04 16.44
C VAL A 133 16.82 -0.47 16.64
N GLU A 134 18.05 -0.99 16.54
CA GLU A 134 18.32 -2.43 16.67
C GLU A 134 17.35 -3.30 15.85
N HIS A 135 16.39 -3.89 16.54
CA HIS A 135 15.38 -4.79 15.95
C HIS A 135 14.04 -4.11 15.62
N LEU A 136 13.93 -2.81 15.88
CA LEU A 136 12.70 -2.05 15.71
C LEU A 136 12.81 -1.09 14.53
N LEU A 137 11.83 -1.15 13.62
CA LEU A 137 11.58 -0.12 12.63
C LEU A 137 10.22 0.53 12.91
N LEU A 138 10.21 1.83 13.09
CA LEU A 138 9.01 2.66 13.25
C LEU A 138 8.99 3.70 12.12
N GLN A 139 7.89 3.75 11.37
CA GLN A 139 7.67 4.78 10.35
C GLN A 139 6.34 5.47 10.62
N LEU A 140 6.35 6.81 10.56
CA LEU A 140 5.17 7.64 10.71
C LEU A 140 5.09 8.61 9.52
N GLY A 141 3.94 8.63 8.84
CA GLY A 141 3.72 9.43 7.65
C GLY A 141 2.37 10.14 7.66
N PHE A 142 2.34 11.27 6.96
CA PHE A 142 1.11 12.04 6.74
C PHE A 142 0.92 12.26 5.25
N GLY A 143 -0.14 11.66 4.69
CA GLY A 143 -0.45 11.69 3.26
C GLY A 143 -1.44 12.78 2.90
N PHE A 144 -1.13 13.51 1.83
CA PHE A 144 -2.00 14.50 1.20
C PHE A 144 -2.50 13.95 -0.13
N PRO A 145 -3.82 13.94 -0.40
CA PRO A 145 -4.33 13.55 -1.70
C PRO A 145 -3.98 14.62 -2.74
N ILE A 146 -3.08 14.27 -3.67
CA ILE A 146 -2.65 15.16 -4.76
C ILE A 146 -3.51 15.01 -6.02
N ALA A 147 -4.16 13.85 -6.16
CA ALA A 147 -5.14 13.61 -7.22
C ALA A 147 -6.24 12.69 -6.73
N GLN A 148 -7.50 13.04 -7.00
CA GLN A 148 -8.66 12.22 -6.65
C GLN A 148 -9.68 12.25 -7.78
N HIS A 149 -10.01 11.06 -8.27
CA HIS A 149 -11.13 10.85 -9.17
C HIS A 149 -12.05 9.81 -8.54
N VAL A 150 -13.21 10.26 -8.08
CA VAL A 150 -14.25 9.43 -7.46
C VAL A 150 -15.50 9.44 -8.32
N ASN A 151 -16.18 8.30 -8.44
CA ASN A 151 -17.39 8.18 -9.25
C ASN A 151 -18.64 8.39 -8.39
N GLY A 152 -19.63 9.09 -8.94
CA GLY A 152 -20.94 9.29 -8.29
C GLY A 152 -20.84 10.08 -6.98
N HIS A 153 -21.59 9.64 -5.97
CA HIS A 153 -21.72 10.33 -4.67
C HIS A 153 -20.76 9.77 -3.61
N GLN A 154 -19.49 9.59 -3.94
CA GLN A 154 -18.48 9.15 -2.98
C GLN A 154 -17.82 10.35 -2.27
N ASN A 155 -17.52 10.18 -0.98
CA ASN A 155 -16.76 11.17 -0.23
C ASN A 155 -15.32 11.23 -0.72
N LYS A 156 -14.78 12.45 -0.83
CA LYS A 156 -13.36 12.68 -1.08
C LYS A 156 -12.57 12.53 0.21
N GLU A 157 -11.39 11.94 0.12
CA GLU A 157 -10.47 11.81 1.24
C GLU A 157 -9.70 13.10 1.42
N LYS A 158 -9.43 13.48 2.67
CA LYS A 158 -8.75 14.74 2.99
C LYS A 158 -7.30 14.54 3.39
N TYR A 159 -7.00 13.43 4.05
CA TYR A 159 -5.65 13.07 4.52
C TYR A 159 -5.58 11.56 4.74
N LEU A 160 -4.35 11.07 4.83
CA LEU A 160 -3.99 9.71 5.19
C LEU A 160 -2.97 9.78 6.32
N LEU A 161 -3.20 9.06 7.41
CA LEU A 161 -2.18 8.80 8.41
C LEU A 161 -1.63 7.40 8.19
N MET A 162 -0.31 7.28 8.13
CA MET A 162 0.39 6.02 7.95
C MET A 162 1.28 5.77 9.16
N SER A 163 1.22 4.56 9.69
CA SER A 163 2.16 4.07 10.68
C SER A 163 2.58 2.65 10.31
N ASN A 164 3.86 2.38 10.36
CA ASN A 164 4.41 1.05 10.16
C ASN A 164 5.30 0.72 11.35
N PHE A 165 5.10 -0.47 11.90
CA PHE A 165 5.86 -1.01 13.01
C PHE A 165 6.35 -2.40 12.61
N VAL A 166 7.66 -2.59 12.59
CA VAL A 166 8.28 -3.88 12.28
C VAL A 166 9.24 -4.24 13.40
N TRP A 167 9.11 -5.44 13.93
CA TRP A 167 10.03 -6.01 14.89
C TRP A 167 10.69 -7.24 14.28
N THR A 168 12.02 -7.29 14.30
CA THR A 168 12.83 -8.44 13.84
C THR A 168 13.44 -9.15 15.04
N PHE A 169 13.51 -10.49 15.01
CA PHE A 169 14.01 -11.34 16.09
C PHE A 169 15.44 -11.79 15.78
#